data_95422f3ae3707969f9caabf32b3f048a
#
_entry.id   95422f3ae3707969f9caabf32b3f048a
#
_cell.length_a   1.000
_cell.length_b   1.000
_cell.length_c   1.000
_cell.angle_alpha   90.00
_cell.angle_beta   90.00
_cell.angle_gamma   90.00
#
_symmetry.space_group_name_H-M   'P 1'
#
loop_
_entity.id
_entity.type
_entity.pdbx_description
1 polymer ?
#
loop_
_entity_poly.entity_id
_entity_poly.type
_entity_poly.pdbx_seq_one_letter_code
_entity_poly.pdbx_strand_id
1 'polypeptide(L)'
;MDRQYKDILATASKELENLKGQTFDVIDVKCPSSIDYAVQLAKVISKLSPLIGNLIEFSTVDLLNQHDWNASGEWLRQDPGFPDALFKSDNILPNPGIEIKAWCPFATEITARFKDSVTLFKPNHINVALIAWLPEYVIFGKPKIIDVLIVSGKSVAEARDKHYQKPPHYIVLEPEYNQSNVTSRKQKKW
;
A
#
# COMPACT_ATOMS: atom_id res chain seq x y z
N MET A 1 -27.94 -5.29 7.69
CA MET A 1 -26.54 -5.36 8.18
C MET A 1 -25.50 -5.27 7.08
N ASP A 2 -25.58 -6.04 5.99
CA ASP A 2 -24.59 -5.98 4.88
C ASP A 2 -24.43 -4.64 4.17
N ARG A 3 -25.38 -3.73 4.31
CA ARG A 3 -25.36 -2.44 3.63
C ARG A 3 -24.50 -1.41 4.38
N GLN A 4 -24.54 -1.39 5.69
CA GLN A 4 -23.87 -0.37 6.50
C GLN A 4 -22.35 -0.36 6.37
N TYR A 5 -21.68 -1.52 6.43
CA TYR A 5 -20.22 -1.54 6.27
C TYR A 5 -19.79 -1.14 4.84
N LYS A 6 -20.62 -1.41 3.83
CA LYS A 6 -20.35 -0.99 2.45
C LYS A 6 -20.45 0.52 2.28
N ASP A 7 -21.44 1.12 2.94
CA ASP A 7 -21.64 2.59 2.92
C ASP A 7 -20.46 3.28 3.63
N ILE A 8 -19.97 2.73 4.75
CA ILE A 8 -18.76 3.23 5.43
C ILE A 8 -17.54 3.10 4.54
N LEU A 9 -17.32 1.94 3.90
CA LEU A 9 -16.19 1.76 2.99
C LEU A 9 -16.26 2.70 1.78
N ALA A 10 -17.43 2.92 1.23
CA ALA A 10 -17.61 3.83 0.10
C ALA A 10 -17.29 5.28 0.50
N THR A 11 -17.78 5.70 1.67
CA THR A 11 -17.50 7.04 2.22
C THR A 11 -16.02 7.17 2.56
N ALA A 12 -15.42 6.20 3.25
CA ALA A 12 -14.00 6.20 3.59
C ALA A 12 -13.13 6.27 2.33
N SER A 13 -13.49 5.51 1.29
CA SER A 13 -12.76 5.55 0.02
C SER A 13 -12.77 6.94 -0.60
N LYS A 14 -13.89 7.65 -0.51
CA LYS A 14 -14.00 9.03 -1.01
C LYS A 14 -13.20 10.02 -0.16
N GLU A 15 -13.25 9.88 1.17
CA GLU A 15 -12.49 10.74 2.07
C GLU A 15 -10.98 10.58 1.89
N LEU A 16 -10.50 9.37 1.60
CA LEU A 16 -9.08 9.13 1.36
C LEU A 16 -8.52 9.83 0.11
N GLU A 17 -9.36 10.21 -0.85
CA GLU A 17 -8.92 11.03 -1.99
C GLU A 17 -8.40 12.40 -1.54
N ASN A 18 -8.87 12.90 -0.38
CA ASN A 18 -8.42 14.16 0.21
C ASN A 18 -6.96 14.11 0.71
N LEU A 19 -6.36 12.92 0.84
CA LEU A 19 -4.92 12.80 1.12
C LEU A 19 -4.05 13.27 -0.05
N LYS A 20 -4.57 13.27 -1.26
CA LYS A 20 -3.81 13.68 -2.45
C LYS A 20 -3.36 15.13 -2.33
N GLY A 21 -2.06 15.34 -2.50
CA GLY A 21 -1.43 16.63 -2.35
C GLY A 21 -0.90 16.94 -0.95
N GLN A 22 -1.26 16.14 0.08
CA GLN A 22 -0.74 16.31 1.43
C GLN A 22 0.78 16.10 1.46
N THR A 23 1.48 16.97 2.20
CA THR A 23 2.92 16.90 2.43
C THR A 23 3.23 16.54 3.89
N PHE A 24 4.37 15.92 4.12
CA PHE A 24 4.85 15.55 5.46
C PHE A 24 6.08 16.37 5.84
N ASP A 25 5.99 17.14 6.92
CA ASP A 25 7.08 18.00 7.45
C ASP A 25 8.16 17.24 8.24
N VAL A 26 8.30 15.94 8.01
CA VAL A 26 9.23 15.09 8.79
C VAL A 26 10.63 15.07 8.19
N ILE A 27 10.70 15.18 6.87
CA ILE A 27 11.95 15.17 6.11
C ILE A 27 11.83 16.19 4.99
N ASP A 28 12.89 16.96 4.79
CA ASP A 28 13.04 17.83 3.63
C ASP A 28 14.32 17.43 2.89
N VAL A 29 14.14 16.77 1.75
CA VAL A 29 15.23 16.31 0.91
C VAL A 29 15.78 17.48 0.12
N LYS A 30 17.02 17.86 0.36
CA LYS A 30 17.65 18.99 -0.30
C LYS A 30 17.85 18.76 -1.80
N CYS A 31 17.73 19.86 -2.58
CA CYS A 31 17.96 19.83 -4.01
C CYS A 31 19.38 19.32 -4.33
N PRO A 32 19.54 18.32 -5.21
CA PRO A 32 20.84 17.80 -5.58
C PRO A 32 21.68 18.83 -6.34
N SER A 33 22.98 18.85 -6.05
CA SER A 33 23.94 19.80 -6.66
C SER A 33 24.44 19.34 -8.05
N SER A 34 24.21 18.08 -8.43
CA SER A 34 24.62 17.50 -9.70
C SER A 34 23.70 16.38 -10.14
N ILE A 35 23.76 16.00 -11.41
CA ILE A 35 23.00 14.87 -11.97
C ILE A 35 23.42 13.55 -11.31
N ASP A 36 24.72 13.33 -11.12
CA ASP A 36 25.20 12.10 -10.50
C ASP A 36 24.68 11.96 -9.06
N TYR A 37 24.67 13.06 -8.32
CA TYR A 37 24.09 13.07 -6.98
C TYR A 37 22.58 12.84 -7.01
N ALA A 38 21.87 13.40 -7.99
CA ALA A 38 20.44 13.17 -8.17
C ALA A 38 20.10 11.68 -8.40
N VAL A 39 20.90 10.98 -9.23
CA VAL A 39 20.72 9.53 -9.47
C VAL A 39 20.93 8.71 -8.18
N GLN A 40 21.92 9.04 -7.38
CA GLN A 40 22.15 8.36 -6.09
C GLN A 40 21.03 8.68 -5.10
N LEU A 41 20.59 9.94 -5.04
CA LEU A 41 19.51 10.40 -4.17
C LEU A 41 18.20 9.66 -4.47
N ALA A 42 17.84 9.46 -5.74
CA ALA A 42 16.64 8.71 -6.13
C ALA A 42 16.63 7.29 -5.55
N LYS A 43 17.79 6.60 -5.52
CA LYS A 43 17.94 5.28 -4.90
C LYS A 43 17.76 5.33 -3.37
N VAL A 44 18.17 6.41 -2.73
CA VAL A 44 18.03 6.60 -1.27
C VAL A 44 16.58 6.88 -0.90
N ILE A 45 15.89 7.72 -1.70
CA ILE A 45 14.50 8.11 -1.45
C ILE A 45 13.58 6.88 -1.36
N SER A 46 13.73 5.90 -2.24
CA SER A 46 12.91 4.69 -2.19
C SER A 46 13.03 3.93 -0.87
N LYS A 47 14.17 4.05 -0.17
CA LYS A 47 14.42 3.42 1.14
C LYS A 47 13.73 4.14 2.30
N LEU A 48 13.18 5.32 2.08
CA LEU A 48 12.34 6.03 3.06
C LEU A 48 10.92 5.46 3.12
N SER A 49 10.55 4.58 2.20
CA SER A 49 9.19 4.03 2.10
C SER A 49 8.63 3.46 3.42
N PRO A 50 9.37 2.73 4.26
CA PRO A 50 8.83 2.25 5.53
C PRO A 50 8.44 3.39 6.48
N LEU A 51 9.25 4.44 6.57
CA LEU A 51 8.96 5.60 7.41
C LEU A 51 7.74 6.36 6.88
N ILE A 52 7.74 6.66 5.59
CA ILE A 52 6.63 7.38 4.96
C ILE A 52 5.35 6.54 4.99
N GLY A 53 5.46 5.21 4.86
CA GLY A 53 4.34 4.29 5.01
C GLY A 53 3.64 4.43 6.37
N ASN A 54 4.40 4.42 7.45
CA ASN A 54 3.85 4.63 8.81
C ASN A 54 3.16 5.99 8.97
N LEU A 55 3.72 7.05 8.36
CA LEU A 55 3.10 8.38 8.40
C LEU A 55 1.79 8.42 7.61
N ILE A 56 1.75 7.76 6.46
CA ILE A 56 0.54 7.63 5.63
C ILE A 56 -0.54 6.88 6.39
N GLU A 57 -0.22 5.76 7.05
CA GLU A 57 -1.17 5.00 7.87
C GLU A 57 -1.75 5.88 8.98
N PHE A 58 -0.89 6.60 9.70
CA PHE A 58 -1.32 7.52 10.76
C PHE A 58 -2.24 8.61 10.21
N SER A 59 -1.82 9.30 9.13
CA SER A 59 -2.61 10.38 8.52
C SER A 59 -3.95 9.88 7.95
N THR A 60 -3.98 8.64 7.48
CA THR A 60 -5.22 8.00 6.99
C THR A 60 -6.23 7.86 8.12
N VAL A 61 -5.82 7.32 9.27
CA VAL A 61 -6.72 7.14 10.43
C VAL A 61 -7.17 8.49 10.98
N ASP A 62 -6.24 9.46 11.08
CA ASP A 62 -6.56 10.81 11.56
C ASP A 62 -7.57 11.50 10.63
N LEU A 63 -7.37 11.47 9.32
CA LEU A 63 -8.32 12.01 8.35
C LEU A 63 -9.70 11.36 8.48
N LEU A 64 -9.76 10.04 8.58
CA LEU A 64 -11.03 9.33 8.68
C LEU A 64 -11.78 9.65 9.97
N ASN A 65 -11.07 9.91 11.09
CA ASN A 65 -11.69 10.30 12.35
C ASN A 65 -12.14 11.78 12.38
N GLN A 66 -11.72 12.60 11.42
CA GLN A 66 -12.23 13.97 11.27
C GLN A 66 -13.61 14.00 10.58
N HIS A 67 -13.98 12.93 9.89
CA HIS A 67 -15.28 12.82 9.23
C HIS A 67 -16.39 12.47 10.24
N ASP A 68 -17.54 13.12 10.11
CA ASP A 68 -18.72 12.80 10.92
C ASP A 68 -19.44 11.56 10.34
N TRP A 69 -19.21 10.43 10.96
CA TRP A 69 -19.80 9.16 10.54
C TRP A 69 -21.23 9.04 11.06
N ASN A 70 -22.19 8.81 10.17
CA ASN A 70 -23.59 8.51 10.52
C ASN A 70 -23.74 7.13 11.17
N ALA A 71 -22.76 6.73 11.97
CA ALA A 71 -22.70 5.44 12.65
C ALA A 71 -21.85 5.57 13.93
N SER A 72 -22.24 4.87 14.98
CA SER A 72 -21.45 4.80 16.21
C SER A 72 -20.21 3.91 15.96
N GLY A 73 -19.04 4.49 16.09
CA GLY A 73 -17.74 3.82 15.91
C GLY A 73 -16.62 4.81 15.66
N GLU A 74 -15.41 4.30 15.60
CA GLU A 74 -14.19 5.07 15.34
C GLU A 74 -13.20 4.27 14.50
N TRP A 75 -12.35 4.96 13.74
CA TRP A 75 -11.25 4.33 13.03
C TRP A 75 -10.04 4.17 13.96
N LEU A 76 -9.55 2.95 14.06
CA LEU A 76 -8.38 2.60 14.87
C LEU A 76 -7.27 2.07 13.96
N ARG A 77 -6.05 2.56 14.19
CA ARG A 77 -4.84 1.97 13.60
C ARG A 77 -4.54 0.66 14.29
N GLN A 78 -4.27 -0.37 13.50
CA GLN A 78 -3.84 -1.68 13.99
C GLN A 78 -2.36 -1.89 13.69
N ASP A 79 -1.53 -1.88 14.74
CA ASP A 79 -0.10 -2.11 14.62
C ASP A 79 0.41 -2.85 15.89
N PRO A 80 0.77 -4.13 15.79
CA PRO A 80 0.62 -5.00 14.62
C PRO A 80 -0.85 -5.43 14.42
N GLY A 81 -1.27 -5.55 13.16
CA GLY A 81 -2.62 -6.02 12.87
C GLY A 81 -2.97 -6.06 11.39
N PHE A 82 -4.20 -6.47 11.11
CA PHE A 82 -4.81 -6.47 9.80
C PHE A 82 -6.32 -6.26 9.95
N PRO A 83 -6.92 -5.36 9.17
CA PRO A 83 -6.29 -4.37 8.28
C PRO A 83 -5.57 -3.26 9.04
N ASP A 84 -4.77 -2.43 8.36
CA ASP A 84 -4.01 -1.33 8.99
C ASP A 84 -4.93 -0.29 9.68
N ALA A 85 -6.10 -0.02 9.09
CA ALA A 85 -7.15 0.82 9.68
C ALA A 85 -8.47 0.05 9.78
N LEU A 86 -9.06 -0.01 10.98
CA LEU A 86 -10.32 -0.70 11.26
C LEU A 86 -11.34 0.28 11.84
N PHE A 87 -12.54 0.35 11.26
CA PHE A 87 -13.68 1.05 11.88
C PHE A 87 -14.32 0.16 12.92
N LYS A 88 -14.00 0.41 14.18
CA LYS A 88 -14.54 -0.35 15.30
C LYS A 88 -15.92 0.13 15.67
N SER A 89 -16.90 -0.75 15.60
CA SER A 89 -18.28 -0.52 15.96
C SER A 89 -18.91 -1.79 16.50
N ASP A 90 -19.72 -1.66 17.54
CA ASP A 90 -20.49 -2.78 18.11
C ASP A 90 -21.74 -3.10 17.27
N ASN A 91 -22.17 -2.15 16.45
CA ASN A 91 -23.42 -2.24 15.70
C ASN A 91 -23.24 -2.62 14.24
N ILE A 92 -22.00 -2.63 13.74
CA ILE A 92 -21.67 -2.89 12.33
C ILE A 92 -20.74 -4.10 12.24
N LEU A 93 -21.31 -5.22 11.81
CA LEU A 93 -20.56 -6.46 11.64
C LEU A 93 -20.71 -6.98 10.20
N PRO A 94 -19.58 -7.39 9.58
CA PRO A 94 -18.21 -7.25 10.07
C PRO A 94 -17.77 -5.79 10.12
N ASN A 95 -16.85 -5.47 11.02
CA ASN A 95 -16.24 -4.14 11.07
C ASN A 95 -15.49 -3.88 9.75
N PRO A 96 -15.78 -2.76 9.06
CA PRO A 96 -15.08 -2.43 7.82
C PRO A 96 -13.66 -1.96 8.08
N GLY A 97 -12.76 -2.20 7.13
CA GLY A 97 -11.37 -1.83 7.27
C GLY A 97 -10.69 -1.42 5.96
N ILE A 98 -9.52 -0.83 6.12
CA ILE A 98 -8.67 -0.41 5.00
C ILE A 98 -7.25 -0.91 5.26
N GLU A 99 -6.77 -1.72 4.35
CA GLU A 99 -5.37 -2.12 4.28
C GLU A 99 -4.61 -1.08 3.45
N ILE A 100 -3.54 -0.53 4.00
CA ILE A 100 -2.81 0.59 3.39
C ILE A 100 -1.50 0.09 2.79
N LYS A 101 -1.24 0.46 1.56
CA LYS A 101 0.02 0.15 0.87
C LYS A 101 0.62 1.43 0.30
N ALA A 102 1.58 1.99 1.03
CA ALA A 102 2.37 3.11 0.54
C ALA A 102 3.34 2.65 -0.55
N TRP A 103 3.38 3.39 -1.64
CA TRP A 103 4.21 3.07 -2.79
C TRP A 103 5.03 4.27 -3.25
N CYS A 104 6.35 4.08 -3.33
CA CYS A 104 7.26 5.03 -3.96
C CYS A 104 7.54 4.56 -5.40
N PRO A 105 7.20 5.32 -6.46
CA PRO A 105 7.47 4.94 -7.85
C PRO A 105 8.93 4.64 -8.19
N PHE A 106 9.88 5.11 -7.37
CA PHE A 106 11.30 4.76 -7.52
C PHE A 106 11.69 3.43 -6.89
N ALA A 107 10.78 2.79 -6.14
CA ALA A 107 11.06 1.49 -5.56
C ALA A 107 11.07 0.42 -6.66
N THR A 108 12.13 -0.37 -6.72
CA THR A 108 12.26 -1.50 -7.63
C THR A 108 11.58 -2.76 -7.11
N GLU A 109 11.27 -2.80 -5.81
CA GLU A 109 10.63 -3.93 -5.15
C GLU A 109 9.21 -3.57 -4.75
N ILE A 110 8.24 -4.36 -5.22
CA ILE A 110 6.86 -4.31 -4.75
C ILE A 110 6.71 -5.44 -3.73
N THR A 111 6.76 -5.10 -2.44
CA THR A 111 6.65 -6.06 -1.34
C THR A 111 5.22 -6.29 -0.87
N ALA A 112 4.23 -6.10 -1.71
CA ALA A 112 2.84 -6.37 -1.37
C ALA A 112 2.63 -7.87 -1.12
N ARG A 113 2.64 -8.28 0.14
CA ARG A 113 2.43 -9.66 0.57
C ARG A 113 0.95 -9.93 0.81
N PHE A 114 0.24 -10.37 -0.22
CA PHE A 114 -1.16 -10.81 -0.11
C PHE A 114 -1.29 -12.35 -0.17
N LYS A 115 -0.25 -13.10 0.18
CA LYS A 115 -0.28 -14.55 0.09
C LYS A 115 -1.33 -15.11 1.05
N ASP A 116 -2.21 -15.98 0.51
CA ASP A 116 -3.27 -16.67 1.25
C ASP A 116 -4.30 -15.73 1.90
N SER A 117 -4.41 -14.50 1.39
CA SER A 117 -5.26 -13.46 1.98
C SER A 117 -6.71 -13.48 1.53
N VAL A 118 -7.10 -14.30 0.54
CA VAL A 118 -8.51 -14.39 0.08
C VAL A 118 -9.47 -14.66 1.25
N THR A 119 -9.06 -15.49 2.21
CA THR A 119 -9.86 -15.80 3.39
C THR A 119 -10.04 -14.60 4.32
N LEU A 120 -9.02 -13.74 4.44
CA LEU A 120 -9.04 -12.54 5.28
C LEU A 120 -9.97 -11.46 4.70
N PHE A 121 -10.16 -11.46 3.37
CA PHE A 121 -11.04 -10.50 2.69
C PHE A 121 -12.50 -10.98 2.55
N LYS A 122 -12.87 -12.10 3.14
CA LYS A 122 -14.27 -12.55 3.24
C LYS A 122 -14.84 -12.14 4.59
N PRO A 123 -16.00 -11.47 4.63
CA PRO A 123 -16.95 -11.13 3.56
C PRO A 123 -16.67 -9.78 2.91
N ASN A 124 -15.77 -9.49 2.13
CA ASN A 124 -15.51 -8.26 1.35
C ASN A 124 -15.75 -6.93 2.11
N HIS A 125 -15.31 -6.92 3.36
CA HIS A 125 -15.45 -5.79 4.30
C HIS A 125 -14.16 -4.97 4.44
N ILE A 126 -13.15 -5.25 3.63
CA ILE A 126 -11.85 -4.59 3.65
C ILE A 126 -11.52 -4.10 2.24
N ASN A 127 -11.17 -2.81 2.12
CA ASN A 127 -10.58 -2.23 0.94
C ASN A 127 -9.06 -2.13 1.09
N VAL A 128 -8.36 -2.09 -0.04
CA VAL A 128 -6.92 -1.80 -0.11
C VAL A 128 -6.75 -0.40 -0.67
N ALA A 129 -6.06 0.46 0.06
CA ALA A 129 -5.66 1.79 -0.39
C ALA A 129 -4.20 1.74 -0.85
N LEU A 130 -3.97 1.95 -2.14
CA LEU A 130 -2.64 2.12 -2.73
C LEU A 130 -2.36 3.61 -2.77
N ILE A 131 -1.41 4.07 -1.96
CA ILE A 131 -1.09 5.48 -1.80
C ILE A 131 0.31 5.74 -2.33
N ALA A 132 0.37 6.41 -3.47
CA ALA A 132 1.62 6.77 -4.11
C ALA A 132 2.19 8.07 -3.53
N TRP A 133 3.48 8.09 -3.24
CA TRP A 133 4.17 9.26 -2.73
C TRP A 133 5.52 9.50 -3.42
N LEU A 134 5.89 10.76 -3.54
CA LEU A 134 7.20 11.23 -3.98
C LEU A 134 7.56 12.50 -3.23
N PRO A 135 8.85 12.90 -3.20
CA PRO A 135 9.18 14.28 -2.84
C PRO A 135 8.49 15.29 -3.76
N GLU A 136 8.17 16.49 -3.26
CA GLU A 136 7.41 17.54 -3.99
C GLU A 136 7.95 17.81 -5.38
N TYR A 137 9.27 17.80 -5.55
CA TYR A 137 9.97 18.03 -6.81
C TYR A 137 10.55 16.74 -7.39
N VAL A 138 9.86 15.64 -7.20
CA VAL A 138 10.18 14.30 -7.71
C VAL A 138 11.32 13.62 -6.96
N ILE A 139 12.47 14.28 -6.79
CA ILE A 139 13.66 13.73 -6.11
C ILE A 139 14.16 14.61 -4.95
N PHE A 140 13.52 15.74 -4.68
CA PHE A 140 13.83 16.59 -3.53
C PHE A 140 12.58 17.31 -3.02
N GLY A 141 12.68 17.97 -1.87
CA GLY A 141 11.55 18.56 -1.16
C GLY A 141 10.94 17.59 -0.14
N LYS A 142 9.80 17.95 0.41
CA LYS A 142 9.08 17.16 1.40
C LYS A 142 8.35 15.98 0.74
N PRO A 143 8.20 14.82 1.43
CA PRO A 143 7.33 13.76 0.95
C PRO A 143 5.92 14.26 0.73
N LYS A 144 5.33 13.96 -0.42
CA LYS A 144 4.00 14.37 -0.84
C LYS A 144 3.23 13.20 -1.41
N ILE A 145 1.98 13.05 -1.01
CA ILE A 145 1.07 12.08 -1.64
C ILE A 145 0.70 12.58 -3.03
N ILE A 146 1.04 11.80 -4.04
CA ILE A 146 0.81 12.17 -5.45
C ILE A 146 -0.45 11.55 -6.02
N ASP A 147 -0.84 10.37 -5.51
CA ASP A 147 -2.06 9.71 -5.94
C ASP A 147 -2.58 8.71 -4.91
N VAL A 148 -3.90 8.43 -4.96
CA VAL A 148 -4.59 7.49 -4.09
C VAL A 148 -5.50 6.63 -4.97
N LEU A 149 -5.34 5.30 -4.89
CA LEU A 149 -6.20 4.34 -5.56
C LEU A 149 -6.77 3.37 -4.53
N ILE A 150 -8.09 3.26 -4.48
CA ILE A 150 -8.76 2.35 -3.56
C ILE A 150 -9.46 1.26 -4.34
N VAL A 151 -9.21 0.02 -3.94
CA VAL A 151 -9.74 -1.18 -4.59
C VAL A 151 -10.28 -2.16 -3.55
N SER A 152 -11.22 -3.02 -3.95
CA SER A 152 -11.70 -4.09 -3.09
C SER A 152 -10.56 -5.05 -2.73
N GLY A 153 -10.34 -5.30 -1.44
CA GLY A 153 -9.32 -6.25 -0.99
C GLY A 153 -9.57 -7.65 -1.53
N LYS A 154 -10.83 -8.06 -1.62
CA LYS A 154 -11.22 -9.33 -2.25
C LYS A 154 -10.76 -9.42 -3.70
N SER A 155 -10.98 -8.36 -4.50
CA SER A 155 -10.57 -8.34 -5.91
C SER A 155 -9.05 -8.41 -6.07
N VAL A 156 -8.28 -7.74 -5.20
CA VAL A 156 -6.81 -7.82 -5.18
C VAL A 156 -6.34 -9.24 -4.87
N ALA A 157 -6.91 -9.86 -3.83
CA ALA A 157 -6.54 -11.20 -3.42
C ALA A 157 -6.87 -12.25 -4.51
N GLU A 158 -8.05 -12.15 -5.13
CA GLU A 158 -8.46 -13.04 -6.22
C GLU A 158 -7.58 -12.87 -7.47
N ALA A 159 -7.27 -11.65 -7.86
CA ALA A 159 -6.39 -11.37 -8.99
C ALA A 159 -5.00 -11.97 -8.78
N ARG A 160 -4.47 -11.81 -7.56
CA ARG A 160 -3.19 -12.38 -7.17
C ARG A 160 -3.19 -13.90 -7.18
N ASP A 161 -4.16 -14.54 -6.56
CA ASP A 161 -4.23 -16.00 -6.50
C ASP A 161 -4.36 -16.59 -7.90
N LYS A 162 -5.14 -15.95 -8.79
CA LYS A 162 -5.21 -16.31 -10.20
C LYS A 162 -3.85 -16.21 -10.90
N HIS A 163 -3.08 -15.17 -10.59
CA HIS A 163 -1.73 -15.02 -11.14
C HIS A 163 -0.77 -16.09 -10.64
N TYR A 164 -0.82 -16.46 -9.36
CA TYR A 164 0.03 -17.49 -8.77
C TYR A 164 -0.35 -18.93 -9.16
N GLN A 165 -1.61 -19.19 -9.50
CA GLN A 165 -2.03 -20.49 -10.03
C GLN A 165 -1.47 -20.77 -11.43
N LYS A 166 -1.17 -19.71 -12.19
CA LYS A 166 -0.52 -19.79 -13.51
C LYS A 166 0.68 -18.85 -13.54
N PRO A 167 1.74 -19.16 -12.79
CA PRO A 167 2.91 -18.29 -12.77
C PRO A 167 3.46 -18.20 -14.20
N PRO A 168 3.79 -17.01 -14.69
CA PRO A 168 4.47 -16.86 -15.94
C PRO A 168 5.80 -17.61 -15.85
N HIS A 169 6.19 -18.29 -16.94
CA HIS A 169 7.51 -18.88 -17.03
C HIS A 169 8.53 -17.75 -17.17
N TYR A 170 9.16 -17.37 -16.05
CA TYR A 170 10.29 -16.46 -16.10
C TYR A 170 11.50 -17.19 -16.66
N ILE A 171 11.92 -16.86 -17.86
CA ILE A 171 13.26 -17.15 -18.32
C ILE A 171 14.13 -16.02 -17.79
N VAL A 172 14.80 -16.24 -16.67
CA VAL A 172 15.84 -15.31 -16.21
C VAL A 172 17.07 -15.62 -17.06
N LEU A 173 17.28 -14.84 -18.09
CA LEU A 173 18.55 -14.80 -18.81
C LEU A 173 19.50 -13.95 -17.95
N GLU A 174 20.26 -14.59 -17.07
CA GLU A 174 21.41 -13.95 -16.45
C GLU A 174 22.57 -14.02 -17.44
N PRO A 175 23.07 -12.90 -17.96
CA PRO A 175 24.02 -12.89 -19.09
C PRO A 175 25.39 -13.53 -18.80
N GLU A 176 25.71 -13.83 -17.56
CA GLU A 176 27.06 -14.22 -17.12
C GLU A 176 27.15 -15.62 -16.52
N TYR A 177 26.08 -16.43 -16.54
CA TYR A 177 26.14 -17.77 -16.00
C TYR A 177 26.28 -18.82 -17.09
N ASN A 178 27.35 -19.64 -17.01
CA ASN A 178 27.55 -20.82 -17.84
C ASN A 178 26.32 -21.74 -17.78
N GLN A 179 25.87 -22.22 -18.93
CA GLN A 179 24.71 -23.10 -19.10
C GLN A 179 24.72 -24.36 -18.21
N SER A 180 25.88 -24.78 -17.71
CA SER A 180 26.02 -25.90 -16.78
C SER A 180 25.38 -25.72 -15.40
N ASN A 181 25.09 -24.49 -14.98
CA ASN A 181 24.49 -24.19 -13.67
C ASN A 181 22.96 -24.02 -13.71
N VAL A 182 22.34 -24.05 -14.88
CA VAL A 182 20.89 -23.84 -15.04
C VAL A 182 20.08 -25.07 -14.62
N THR A 183 20.66 -26.25 -14.68
CA THR A 183 19.98 -27.52 -14.39
C THR A 183 19.78 -27.81 -12.91
N SER A 184 20.57 -27.22 -12.01
CA SER A 184 20.49 -27.51 -10.57
C SER A 184 19.49 -26.67 -9.80
N ARG A 185 18.96 -25.59 -10.39
CA ARG A 185 18.00 -24.69 -9.71
C ARG A 185 16.51 -24.96 -9.99
N LYS A 186 16.19 -25.99 -10.77
CA LYS A 186 14.80 -26.35 -11.12
C LYS A 186 13.96 -26.95 -9.97
N GLN A 187 14.47 -27.08 -8.76
CA GLN A 187 13.77 -27.79 -7.69
C GLN A 187 13.56 -27.01 -6.38
N LYS A 188 13.54 -25.70 -6.38
CA LYS A 188 12.98 -25.03 -5.22
C LYS A 188 11.57 -24.52 -5.55
N LYS A 189 10.59 -25.38 -5.25
CA LYS A 189 9.20 -24.98 -5.10
C LYS A 189 9.13 -23.97 -3.96
N TRP A 190 8.63 -22.81 -4.27
CA TRP A 190 8.16 -21.81 -3.31
C TRP A 190 6.69 -22.02 -3.06
#